data_a769c79e5d16f3be5fb260fd81f7f6ae
#
_entry.id   a769c79e5d16f3be5fb260fd81f7f6ae
#
_cell.length_a   1.000
_cell.length_b   1.000
_cell.length_c   1.000
_cell.angle_alpha   90.00
_cell.angle_beta   90.00
_cell.angle_gamma   90.00
#
_symmetry.space_group_name_H-M   'P 1'
#
loop_
_entity.id
_entity.type
_entity.pdbx_description
1 polymer ?
#
loop_
_entity_poly.entity_id
_entity_poly.type
_entity_poly.pdbx_seq_one_letter_code
_entity_poly.pdbx_strand_id
1 'polypeptide(L)'
;MNTASPIEPASNPKVEHNTRAFLKMLNSAEGPPLEELSPKEARDAFVNLQTSAPQDLPPANIEHKTVEQDGLTVDLTIVRPIGVKEAGPAFLFFHTGGFMLGDFPTNERFVRDLASDSGFTSIFVNYSRSPEAKYPTAINEAYAATRWQRMGTRSTWTGNAWP
;
A
#
# COMPACT_ATOMS: atom_id res chain seq x y z
N MET A 1 -25.21 23.97 22.95
CA MET A 1 -24.38 23.07 22.13
C MET A 1 -23.38 23.94 21.40
N ASN A 2 -22.12 23.83 21.75
CA ASN A 2 -21.04 24.67 21.19
C ASN A 2 -20.65 24.10 19.80
N THR A 3 -21.21 24.64 18.74
CA THR A 3 -20.85 24.31 17.35
C THR A 3 -19.62 25.15 16.96
N ALA A 4 -18.50 24.86 17.59
CA ALA A 4 -17.22 25.34 17.02
C ALA A 4 -17.08 24.74 15.63
N SER A 5 -17.01 25.59 14.61
CA SER A 5 -16.70 25.15 13.25
C SER A 5 -15.42 24.31 13.30
N PRO A 6 -15.37 23.18 12.60
CA PRO A 6 -14.16 22.37 12.57
C PRO A 6 -13.00 23.24 12.10
N ILE A 7 -11.95 23.30 12.92
CA ILE A 7 -10.73 24.05 12.56
C ILE A 7 -10.16 23.35 11.33
N GLU A 8 -10.06 24.07 10.24
CA GLU A 8 -9.49 23.55 9.00
C GLU A 8 -8.05 23.08 9.28
N PRO A 9 -7.71 21.82 9.02
CA PRO A 9 -6.39 21.25 9.35
C PRO A 9 -5.22 22.04 8.75
N ALA A 10 -5.42 22.63 7.57
CA ALA A 10 -4.42 23.45 6.88
C ALA A 10 -4.06 24.76 7.63
N SER A 11 -4.94 25.26 8.50
CA SER A 11 -4.70 26.45 9.32
C SER A 11 -4.42 26.14 10.79
N ASN A 12 -4.53 24.87 11.21
CA ASN A 12 -4.33 24.47 12.61
C ASN A 12 -2.84 24.51 13.01
N PRO A 13 -2.45 25.35 14.00
CA PRO A 13 -1.04 25.46 14.42
C PRO A 13 -0.50 24.18 15.08
N LYS A 14 -1.36 23.25 15.51
CA LYS A 14 -0.96 21.95 16.08
C LYS A 14 -0.59 20.93 15.02
N VAL A 15 -0.91 21.17 13.74
CA VAL A 15 -0.46 20.31 12.63
C VAL A 15 0.95 20.70 12.25
N GLU A 16 1.81 19.73 12.00
CA GLU A 16 3.19 19.93 11.59
C GLU A 16 3.29 20.83 10.35
N HIS A 17 4.37 21.63 10.25
CA HIS A 17 4.52 22.67 9.23
C HIS A 17 4.41 22.16 7.78
N ASN A 18 5.14 21.10 7.45
CA ASN A 18 5.13 20.54 6.08
C ASN A 18 3.77 19.91 5.75
N THR A 19 3.15 19.27 6.73
CA THR A 19 1.79 18.73 6.59
C THR A 19 0.79 19.85 6.31
N ARG A 20 0.87 20.98 6.99
CA ARG A 20 0.03 22.14 6.71
C ARG A 20 0.25 22.71 5.31
N ALA A 21 1.51 22.79 4.87
CA ALA A 21 1.84 23.27 3.53
C ALA A 21 1.26 22.33 2.46
N PHE A 22 1.38 21.02 2.67
CA PHE A 22 0.79 20.02 1.79
C PHE A 22 -0.75 20.10 1.76
N LEU A 23 -1.41 20.23 2.90
CA LEU A 23 -2.87 20.40 2.98
C LEU A 23 -3.33 21.68 2.28
N LYS A 24 -2.59 22.79 2.41
CA LYS A 24 -2.89 24.02 1.67
C LYS A 24 -2.78 23.83 0.17
N MET A 25 -1.76 23.12 -0.29
CA MET A 25 -1.59 22.78 -1.71
C MET A 25 -2.76 21.92 -2.21
N LEU A 26 -3.15 20.88 -1.48
CA LEU A 26 -4.30 20.05 -1.83
C LEU A 26 -5.60 20.84 -1.90
N ASN A 27 -5.86 21.69 -0.90
CA ASN A 27 -7.08 22.50 -0.83
C ASN A 27 -7.13 23.63 -1.88
N SER A 28 -5.98 23.99 -2.47
CA SER A 28 -5.91 24.96 -3.56
C SER A 28 -6.03 24.33 -4.94
N ALA A 29 -6.05 23.01 -5.04
CA ALA A 29 -6.26 22.32 -6.30
C ALA A 29 -7.69 22.56 -6.83
N GLU A 30 -7.80 22.93 -8.10
CA GLU A 30 -9.08 23.10 -8.78
C GLU A 30 -9.67 21.72 -9.11
N GLY A 31 -10.96 21.56 -8.93
CA GLY A 31 -11.70 20.34 -9.28
C GLY A 31 -12.67 19.89 -8.20
N PRO A 32 -13.46 18.87 -8.48
CA PRO A 32 -14.36 18.29 -7.49
C PRO A 32 -13.57 17.60 -6.37
N PRO A 33 -14.09 17.61 -5.15
CA PRO A 33 -13.48 16.89 -4.04
C PRO A 33 -13.48 15.38 -4.31
N LEU A 34 -12.53 14.66 -3.69
CA LEU A 34 -12.27 13.25 -3.97
C LEU A 34 -13.52 12.37 -3.78
N GLU A 35 -14.36 12.71 -2.80
CA GLU A 35 -15.61 12.00 -2.48
C GLU A 35 -16.72 12.16 -3.52
N GLU A 36 -16.62 13.15 -4.42
CA GLU A 36 -17.56 13.36 -5.52
C GLU A 36 -17.13 12.68 -6.81
N LEU A 37 -15.88 12.19 -6.86
CA LEU A 37 -15.34 11.47 -8.02
C LEU A 37 -15.89 10.03 -8.09
N SER A 38 -16.01 9.51 -9.32
CA SER A 38 -16.20 8.08 -9.49
C SER A 38 -14.99 7.30 -8.92
N PRO A 39 -15.16 6.02 -8.55
CA PRO A 39 -14.05 5.21 -8.04
C PRO A 39 -12.81 5.20 -8.95
N LYS A 40 -13.02 5.19 -10.26
CA LYS A 40 -11.93 5.23 -11.23
C LYS A 40 -11.21 6.57 -11.21
N GLU A 41 -11.95 7.68 -11.29
CA GLU A 41 -11.37 9.03 -11.27
C GLU A 41 -10.63 9.31 -9.96
N ALA A 42 -11.18 8.87 -8.83
CA ALA A 42 -10.54 8.99 -7.53
C ALA A 42 -9.21 8.22 -7.46
N ARG A 43 -9.15 7.02 -8.04
CA ARG A 43 -7.90 6.23 -8.13
C ARG A 43 -6.89 6.90 -9.04
N ASP A 44 -7.31 7.36 -10.21
CA ASP A 44 -6.44 8.07 -11.16
C ASP A 44 -5.87 9.35 -10.54
N ALA A 45 -6.70 10.13 -9.84
CA ALA A 45 -6.26 11.32 -9.12
C ALA A 45 -5.26 10.98 -8.02
N PHE A 46 -5.48 9.90 -7.27
CA PHE A 46 -4.59 9.46 -6.22
C PHE A 46 -3.23 8.98 -6.76
N VAL A 47 -3.22 8.21 -7.84
CA VAL A 47 -1.99 7.82 -8.55
C VAL A 47 -1.23 9.04 -9.04
N ASN A 48 -1.92 9.96 -9.72
CA ASN A 48 -1.31 11.18 -10.26
C ASN A 48 -0.67 12.04 -9.16
N LEU A 49 -1.34 12.17 -8.01
CA LEU A 49 -0.80 12.91 -6.87
C LEU A 49 0.50 12.28 -6.36
N GLN A 50 0.56 10.96 -6.23
CA GLN A 50 1.73 10.24 -5.72
C GLN A 50 2.90 10.20 -6.71
N THR A 51 2.60 10.18 -8.01
CA THR A 51 3.63 10.05 -9.06
C THR A 51 4.02 11.38 -9.71
N SER A 52 3.37 12.50 -9.35
CA SER A 52 3.62 13.81 -9.94
C SER A 52 5.01 14.40 -9.64
N ALA A 53 5.63 14.01 -8.53
CA ALA A 53 6.97 14.44 -8.18
C ALA A 53 8.00 13.38 -8.58
N PRO A 54 9.20 13.78 -9.05
CA PRO A 54 10.31 12.86 -9.28
C PRO A 54 10.61 12.10 -7.96
N GLN A 55 10.68 10.78 -8.06
CA GLN A 55 10.98 9.94 -6.92
C GLN A 55 12.33 9.26 -7.14
N ASP A 56 13.24 9.45 -6.21
CA ASP A 56 14.47 8.65 -6.10
C ASP A 56 14.11 7.36 -5.36
N LEU A 57 13.79 6.33 -6.13
CA LEU A 57 13.35 5.04 -5.59
C LEU A 57 14.55 4.16 -5.28
N PRO A 58 14.65 3.56 -4.07
CA PRO A 58 15.66 2.56 -3.78
C PRO A 58 15.65 1.44 -4.81
N PRO A 59 16.83 1.02 -5.31
CA PRO A 59 16.91 -0.02 -6.33
C PRO A 59 16.44 -1.38 -5.78
N ALA A 60 15.52 -2.01 -6.49
CA ALA A 60 14.96 -3.31 -6.13
C ALA A 60 14.57 -4.12 -7.36
N ASN A 61 14.61 -5.43 -7.23
CA ASN A 61 14.00 -6.35 -8.19
C ASN A 61 12.50 -6.44 -7.89
N ILE A 62 11.68 -6.22 -8.92
CA ILE A 62 10.22 -6.34 -8.82
C ILE A 62 9.78 -7.54 -9.65
N GLU A 63 9.00 -8.41 -9.01
CA GLU A 63 8.37 -9.57 -9.62
C GLU A 63 6.86 -9.49 -9.39
N HIS A 64 6.07 -9.68 -10.44
CA HIS A 64 4.62 -9.83 -10.34
C HIS A 64 4.29 -11.32 -10.37
N LYS A 65 3.46 -11.75 -9.42
CA LYS A 65 3.12 -13.15 -9.25
C LYS A 65 1.66 -13.31 -8.90
N THR A 66 0.97 -14.14 -9.64
CA THR A 66 -0.38 -14.59 -9.30
C THR A 66 -0.28 -15.92 -8.57
N VAL A 67 -0.94 -16.03 -7.43
CA VAL A 67 -0.94 -17.24 -6.61
C VAL A 67 -2.38 -17.74 -6.41
N GLU A 68 -2.51 -19.05 -6.35
CA GLU A 68 -3.77 -19.69 -5.99
C GLU A 68 -3.65 -20.29 -4.59
N GLN A 69 -4.58 -19.92 -3.72
CA GLN A 69 -4.64 -20.41 -2.36
C GLN A 69 -6.09 -20.47 -1.87
N ASP A 70 -6.50 -21.61 -1.34
CA ASP A 70 -7.85 -21.83 -0.79
C ASP A 70 -8.98 -21.54 -1.79
N GLY A 71 -8.74 -21.78 -3.09
CA GLY A 71 -9.69 -21.50 -4.18
C GLY A 71 -9.80 -20.03 -4.57
N LEU A 72 -8.91 -19.18 -4.06
CA LEU A 72 -8.79 -17.77 -4.41
C LEU A 72 -7.54 -17.53 -5.24
N THR A 73 -7.66 -16.65 -6.23
CA THR A 73 -6.54 -16.13 -7.01
C THR A 73 -6.15 -14.77 -6.46
N VAL A 74 -4.88 -14.58 -6.11
CA VAL A 74 -4.38 -13.32 -5.52
C VAL A 74 -3.15 -12.86 -6.27
N ASP A 75 -3.15 -11.60 -6.70
CA ASP A 75 -2.01 -10.97 -7.33
C ASP A 75 -1.08 -10.35 -6.29
N LEU A 76 0.21 -10.64 -6.43
CA LEU A 76 1.27 -10.18 -5.54
C LEU A 76 2.29 -9.38 -6.34
N THR A 77 2.84 -8.33 -5.72
CA THR A 77 4.04 -7.66 -6.21
C THR A 77 5.15 -7.88 -5.19
N ILE A 78 6.18 -8.61 -5.58
CA ILE A 78 7.31 -8.95 -4.73
C ILE A 78 8.42 -7.93 -5.00
N VAL A 79 8.81 -7.20 -3.95
CA VAL A 79 9.86 -6.17 -4.01
C VAL A 79 11.04 -6.66 -3.18
N ARG A 80 12.14 -6.95 -3.86
CA ARG A 80 13.36 -7.46 -3.23
C ARG A 80 14.50 -6.46 -3.43
N PRO A 81 15.07 -5.91 -2.36
CA PRO A 81 16.23 -5.04 -2.45
C PRO A 81 17.40 -5.72 -3.18
N ILE A 82 18.20 -4.94 -3.90
CA ILE A 82 19.37 -5.47 -4.59
C ILE A 82 20.35 -6.10 -3.58
N GLY A 83 20.84 -7.30 -3.90
CA GLY A 83 21.74 -8.05 -3.03
C GLY A 83 21.07 -8.93 -1.96
N VAL A 84 19.76 -8.82 -1.77
CA VAL A 84 19.00 -9.70 -0.86
C VAL A 84 18.70 -11.02 -1.57
N LYS A 85 18.97 -12.14 -0.87
CA LYS A 85 18.73 -13.50 -1.39
C LYS A 85 17.22 -13.82 -1.40
N GLU A 86 16.80 -14.67 -2.34
CA GLU A 86 15.40 -15.11 -2.44
C GLU A 86 14.89 -15.81 -1.17
N ALA A 87 15.71 -16.64 -0.55
CA ALA A 87 15.41 -17.37 0.68
C ALA A 87 15.66 -16.53 1.95
N GLY A 88 15.40 -15.23 1.89
CA GLY A 88 15.52 -14.31 3.03
C GLY A 88 14.20 -14.07 3.75
N PRO A 89 14.24 -13.30 4.86
CA PRO A 89 13.03 -12.88 5.54
C PRO A 89 12.16 -12.01 4.65
N ALA A 90 10.84 -12.13 4.84
CA ALA A 90 9.87 -11.37 4.06
C ALA A 90 8.72 -10.88 4.96
N PHE A 91 8.09 -9.77 4.56
CA PHE A 91 6.86 -9.27 5.16
C PHE A 91 5.77 -9.08 4.11
N LEU A 92 4.53 -9.25 4.54
CA LEU A 92 3.37 -8.93 3.71
C LEU A 92 2.99 -7.46 3.93
N PHE A 93 2.66 -6.79 2.86
CA PHE A 93 2.18 -5.42 2.88
C PHE A 93 0.75 -5.35 2.34
N PHE A 94 -0.17 -4.93 3.20
CA PHE A 94 -1.57 -4.68 2.85
C PHE A 94 -1.77 -3.17 2.80
N HIS A 95 -2.02 -2.64 1.61
CA HIS A 95 -2.08 -1.20 1.40
C HIS A 95 -3.32 -0.56 2.03
N THR A 96 -3.20 0.72 2.33
CA THR A 96 -4.30 1.56 2.81
C THR A 96 -5.16 2.07 1.65
N GLY A 97 -6.23 2.82 1.96
CA GLY A 97 -7.10 3.44 0.96
C GLY A 97 -8.57 3.07 1.10
N GLY A 98 -9.00 2.62 2.30
CA GLY A 98 -10.40 2.30 2.61
C GLY A 98 -10.99 1.19 1.74
N PHE A 99 -10.16 0.25 1.29
CA PHE A 99 -10.50 -0.81 0.34
C PHE A 99 -10.96 -0.33 -1.04
N MET A 100 -10.92 0.96 -1.33
CA MET A 100 -11.34 1.54 -2.60
C MET A 100 -10.16 2.15 -3.37
N LEU A 101 -9.30 2.87 -2.67
CA LEU A 101 -8.10 3.51 -3.21
C LEU A 101 -6.86 2.67 -2.91
N GLY A 102 -5.75 3.11 -3.46
CA GLY A 102 -4.45 2.48 -3.26
C GLY A 102 -4.20 1.32 -4.22
N ASP A 103 -2.94 1.18 -4.57
CA ASP A 103 -2.38 0.12 -5.40
C ASP A 103 -0.86 0.13 -5.25
N PHE A 104 -0.14 -0.70 -5.98
CA PHE A 104 1.31 -0.73 -5.89
C PHE A 104 1.95 0.61 -6.31
N PRO A 105 1.60 1.26 -7.43
CA PRO A 105 2.17 2.54 -7.82
C PRO A 105 2.05 3.63 -6.74
N THR A 106 0.94 3.69 -6.01
CA THR A 106 0.73 4.69 -4.95
C THR A 106 1.50 4.40 -3.67
N ASN A 107 2.02 3.19 -3.51
CA ASN A 107 2.77 2.74 -2.33
C ASN A 107 4.22 2.34 -2.65
N GLU A 108 4.62 2.37 -3.93
CA GLU A 108 5.89 1.82 -4.38
C GLU A 108 7.08 2.41 -3.62
N ARG A 109 7.12 3.74 -3.47
CA ARG A 109 8.18 4.43 -2.72
C ARG A 109 8.28 3.90 -1.30
N PHE A 110 7.18 3.89 -0.58
CA PHE A 110 7.14 3.46 0.82
C PHE A 110 7.53 1.98 0.99
N VAL A 111 7.05 1.12 0.09
CA VAL A 111 7.38 -0.31 0.10
C VAL A 111 8.86 -0.56 -0.19
N ARG A 112 9.46 0.19 -1.13
CA ARG A 112 10.89 0.09 -1.44
C ARG A 112 11.75 0.60 -0.29
N ASP A 113 11.39 1.72 0.34
CA ASP A 113 12.08 2.25 1.51
C ASP A 113 12.07 1.21 2.65
N LEU A 114 10.88 0.65 3.00
CA LEU A 114 10.77 -0.39 4.02
C LEU A 114 11.60 -1.64 3.70
N ALA A 115 11.56 -2.10 2.46
CA ALA A 115 12.31 -3.27 2.04
C ALA A 115 13.82 -3.00 2.10
N SER A 116 14.27 -1.85 1.60
CA SER A 116 15.68 -1.45 1.61
C SER A 116 16.23 -1.30 3.02
N ASP A 117 15.51 -0.60 3.89
CA ASP A 117 15.95 -0.31 5.26
C ASP A 117 15.96 -1.56 6.14
N SER A 118 15.00 -2.45 5.95
CA SER A 118 14.94 -3.71 6.71
C SER A 118 15.84 -4.81 6.14
N GLY A 119 16.22 -4.75 4.87
CA GLY A 119 16.87 -5.84 4.16
C GLY A 119 15.94 -7.04 3.92
N PHE A 120 14.62 -6.87 4.00
CA PHE A 120 13.62 -7.92 3.83
C PHE A 120 12.94 -7.80 2.48
N THR A 121 12.46 -8.92 1.96
CA THR A 121 11.58 -8.90 0.79
C THR A 121 10.18 -8.44 1.20
N SER A 122 9.63 -7.43 0.52
CA SER A 122 8.23 -7.08 0.66
C SER A 122 7.38 -7.89 -0.31
N ILE A 123 6.25 -8.39 0.17
CA ILE A 123 5.20 -9.03 -0.61
C ILE A 123 3.97 -8.13 -0.54
N PHE A 124 3.83 -7.26 -1.52
CA PHE A 124 2.68 -6.38 -1.64
C PHE A 124 1.48 -7.17 -2.15
N VAL A 125 0.38 -7.16 -1.42
CA VAL A 125 -0.84 -7.89 -1.78
C VAL A 125 -1.78 -6.96 -2.54
N ASN A 126 -1.97 -7.23 -3.84
CA ASN A 126 -2.88 -6.49 -4.69
C ASN A 126 -4.30 -7.05 -4.53
N TYR A 127 -4.89 -6.88 -3.35
CA TYR A 127 -6.24 -7.36 -3.08
C TYR A 127 -7.28 -6.61 -3.90
N SER A 128 -8.41 -7.29 -4.21
CA SER A 128 -9.53 -6.73 -4.95
C SER A 128 -10.17 -5.56 -4.21
N ARG A 129 -10.45 -4.47 -4.91
CA ARG A 129 -10.98 -3.23 -4.33
C ARG A 129 -12.48 -3.08 -4.54
N SER A 130 -13.11 -2.33 -3.65
CA SER A 130 -14.49 -1.89 -3.80
C SER A 130 -14.59 -0.74 -4.83
N PRO A 131 -15.70 -0.59 -5.54
CA PRO A 131 -16.95 -1.36 -5.43
C PRO A 131 -16.97 -2.65 -6.24
N GLU A 132 -15.95 -2.96 -7.05
CA GLU A 132 -15.89 -4.12 -7.94
C GLU A 132 -15.93 -5.43 -7.13
N ALA A 133 -15.25 -5.44 -5.98
CA ALA A 133 -15.29 -6.53 -5.03
C ALA A 133 -15.93 -6.07 -3.71
N LYS A 134 -16.87 -6.87 -3.20
CA LYS A 134 -17.55 -6.59 -1.93
C LYS A 134 -16.90 -7.36 -0.79
N TYR A 135 -17.10 -6.86 0.43
CA TYR A 135 -16.77 -7.63 1.63
C TYR A 135 -17.39 -9.04 1.55
N PRO A 136 -16.66 -10.11 1.89
CA PRO A 136 -15.33 -10.13 2.50
C PRO A 136 -14.18 -10.43 1.51
N THR A 137 -14.32 -10.18 0.21
CA THR A 137 -13.34 -10.60 -0.82
C THR A 137 -11.90 -10.17 -0.48
N ALA A 138 -11.66 -8.88 -0.26
CA ALA A 138 -10.32 -8.36 0.05
C ALA A 138 -9.70 -9.02 1.30
N ILE A 139 -10.52 -9.29 2.32
CA ILE A 139 -10.08 -9.95 3.56
C ILE A 139 -9.69 -11.41 3.31
N ASN A 140 -10.49 -12.12 2.51
CA ASN A 140 -10.21 -13.51 2.16
C ASN A 140 -8.94 -13.63 1.30
N GLU A 141 -8.74 -12.72 0.35
CA GLU A 141 -7.52 -12.64 -0.47
C GLU A 141 -6.28 -12.32 0.38
N ALA A 142 -6.39 -11.36 1.30
CA ALA A 142 -5.32 -11.04 2.24
C ALA A 142 -4.94 -12.25 3.11
N TYR A 143 -5.93 -12.99 3.58
CA TYR A 143 -5.72 -14.22 4.34
C TYR A 143 -5.09 -15.33 3.48
N ALA A 144 -5.55 -15.51 2.25
CA ALA A 144 -4.99 -16.47 1.30
C ALA A 144 -3.51 -16.15 1.00
N ALA A 145 -3.16 -14.88 0.75
CA ALA A 145 -1.77 -14.45 0.57
C ALA A 145 -0.90 -14.76 1.79
N THR A 146 -1.44 -14.55 3.00
CA THR A 146 -0.74 -14.87 4.25
C THR A 146 -0.50 -16.38 4.38
N ARG A 147 -1.47 -17.20 4.06
CA ARG A 147 -1.31 -18.65 4.08
C ARG A 147 -0.29 -19.14 3.05
N TRP A 148 -0.38 -18.61 1.83
CA TRP A 148 0.57 -18.95 0.77
C TRP A 148 2.01 -18.64 1.19
N GLN A 149 2.27 -17.45 1.73
CA GLN A 149 3.60 -17.05 2.19
C GLN A 149 4.13 -18.00 3.29
N ARG A 150 3.29 -18.37 4.27
CA ARG A 150 3.66 -19.33 5.32
C ARG A 150 4.00 -20.73 4.80
N MET A 151 3.37 -21.17 3.73
CA MET A 151 3.65 -22.48 3.12
C MET A 151 4.95 -22.45 2.33
N GLY A 152 5.22 -21.37 1.59
CA GLY A 152 6.48 -21.15 0.87
C GLY A 152 7.70 -21.09 1.79
N THR A 153 7.57 -20.45 2.95
CA THR A 153 8.64 -20.36 3.94
C THR A 153 8.90 -21.68 4.67
N ARG A 154 7.92 -22.57 4.79
CA ARG A 154 8.12 -23.91 5.39
C ARG A 154 9.07 -24.80 4.61
N SER A 155 9.21 -24.62 3.32
CA SER A 155 10.15 -25.41 2.50
C SER A 155 11.60 -24.95 2.62
N THR A 156 11.84 -23.75 3.15
CA THR A 156 13.19 -23.16 3.29
C THR A 156 13.59 -22.92 4.75
N TRP A 157 12.67 -23.11 5.70
CA TRP A 157 12.90 -22.88 7.13
C TRP A 157 13.13 -24.18 7.90
N THR A 158 14.40 -24.51 8.14
CA THR A 158 14.85 -25.59 9.02
C THR A 158 15.27 -25.06 10.39
N GLY A 159 14.56 -24.15 11.00
CA GLY A 159 14.99 -23.58 12.26
C GLY A 159 13.84 -23.15 13.15
N ASN A 160 13.86 -23.60 14.38
CA ASN A 160 13.05 -23.13 15.50
C ASN A 160 13.19 -21.62 15.65
N ALA A 161 12.14 -20.87 15.40
CA ALA A 161 12.10 -19.48 15.83
C ALA A 161 10.69 -18.96 15.97
N TRP A 162 10.29 -18.93 17.17
CA TRP A 162 9.85 -17.72 17.90
C TRP A 162 10.17 -18.00 19.37
N PRO A 163 10.74 -17.04 20.10
CA PRO A 163 10.89 -17.16 21.54
C PRO A 163 9.51 -17.15 22.20
#